data_a384b94782e238bb3afae04291632f0a
#
_entry.id   a384b94782e238bb3afae04291632f0a
#
_cell.length_a   1.000
_cell.length_b   1.000
_cell.length_c   1.000
_cell.angle_alpha   90.00
_cell.angle_beta   90.00
_cell.angle_gamma   90.00
#
_symmetry.space_group_name_H-M   'P 1'
#
loop_
_entity.id
_entity.type
_entity.pdbx_description
1 polymer ?
#
loop_
_entity_poly.entity_id
_entity_poly.type
_entity_poly.pdbx_seq_one_letter_code
_entity_poly.pdbx_strand_id
1 'polypeptide(L)'
;MNPKSTSLLTDKLAGWTPGPESQLVIFWRVMHMYMHRYGSIPLGQMLVELTTIVLNELGRPPTVTDLCETTGLPKSSISRYISAQMSQQMVEELIDPNDRRRRKLVLTEKGRAERAWQIKEIRKIIEAACEWDRARIARGGEIDPDEELRAMKRVNQNPPERVGRKRKKRGQTA
;
A
#
# COMPACT_ATOMS: atom_id res chain seq x y z
N MET A 1 7.65 -18.47 -2.58
CA MET A 1 8.35 -17.21 -2.92
C MET A 1 9.52 -17.55 -3.82
N ASN A 2 9.62 -16.97 -5.01
CA ASN A 2 10.69 -17.30 -5.96
C ASN A 2 11.96 -16.51 -5.59
N PRO A 3 13.06 -17.15 -5.14
CA PRO A 3 14.26 -16.46 -4.66
C PRO A 3 14.96 -15.62 -5.74
N LYS A 4 14.72 -15.92 -7.02
CA LYS A 4 15.32 -15.18 -8.14
C LYS A 4 14.81 -13.75 -8.34
N SER A 5 13.59 -13.41 -7.86
CA SER A 5 13.08 -12.05 -8.00
C SER A 5 13.59 -11.07 -6.94
N THR A 6 14.10 -11.58 -5.82
CA THR A 6 14.67 -10.77 -4.74
C THR A 6 16.09 -10.31 -5.06
N SER A 7 16.90 -11.16 -5.76
CA SER A 7 18.29 -10.83 -6.08
C SER A 7 18.42 -9.67 -7.07
N LEU A 8 17.57 -9.61 -8.10
CA LEU A 8 17.63 -8.55 -9.12
C LEU A 8 17.35 -7.15 -8.59
N LEU A 9 16.58 -7.05 -7.49
CA LEU A 9 16.29 -5.77 -6.86
C LEU A 9 17.43 -5.31 -5.97
N THR A 10 18.02 -6.25 -5.23
CA THR A 10 19.17 -5.96 -4.36
C THR A 10 20.31 -5.40 -5.20
N ASP A 11 20.52 -5.93 -6.42
CA ASP A 11 21.55 -5.44 -7.32
C ASP A 11 21.27 -4.06 -7.90
N LYS A 12 20.01 -3.77 -8.28
CA LYS A 12 19.61 -2.45 -8.83
C LYS A 12 19.63 -1.34 -7.80
N LEU A 13 19.35 -1.68 -6.54
CA LEU A 13 19.30 -0.71 -5.43
C LEU A 13 20.58 -0.74 -4.58
N ALA A 14 21.55 -1.59 -4.92
CA ALA A 14 22.78 -1.70 -4.16
C ALA A 14 23.49 -0.34 -4.05
N GLY A 15 23.72 0.11 -2.82
CA GLY A 15 24.36 1.38 -2.52
C GLY A 15 23.54 2.64 -2.79
N TRP A 16 22.26 2.53 -3.23
CA TRP A 16 21.41 3.70 -3.35
C TRP A 16 20.69 4.02 -2.03
N THR A 17 20.86 5.25 -1.58
CA THR A 17 20.10 5.83 -0.47
C THR A 17 19.31 7.02 -1.02
N PRO A 18 17.97 7.02 -0.92
CA PRO A 18 17.17 8.11 -1.45
C PRO A 18 17.45 9.41 -0.70
N GLY A 19 17.74 10.48 -1.43
CA GLY A 19 17.80 11.83 -0.90
C GLY A 19 16.42 12.32 -0.41
N PRO A 20 16.36 13.47 0.30
CA PRO A 20 15.10 14.00 0.83
C PRO A 20 14.03 14.17 -0.24
N GLU A 21 14.38 14.68 -1.41
CA GLU A 21 13.46 14.88 -2.54
C GLU A 21 12.91 13.56 -3.05
N SER A 22 13.77 12.56 -3.21
CA SER A 22 13.36 11.22 -3.67
C SER A 22 12.45 10.52 -2.67
N GLN A 23 12.68 10.71 -1.37
CA GLN A 23 11.80 10.20 -0.31
C GLN A 23 10.39 10.79 -0.44
N LEU A 24 10.28 12.11 -0.65
CA LEU A 24 9.00 12.79 -0.84
C LEU A 24 8.30 12.34 -2.13
N VAL A 25 9.03 12.18 -3.24
CA VAL A 25 8.50 11.68 -4.52
C VAL A 25 7.98 10.24 -4.37
N ILE A 26 8.72 9.36 -3.69
CA ILE A 26 8.28 7.99 -3.40
C ILE A 26 6.98 8.02 -2.60
N PHE A 27 6.95 8.77 -1.50
CA PHE A 27 5.77 8.88 -0.65
C PHE A 27 4.56 9.41 -1.43
N TRP A 28 4.73 10.48 -2.20
CA TRP A 28 3.67 11.04 -3.05
C TRP A 28 3.15 10.02 -4.06
N ARG A 29 4.03 9.29 -4.76
CA ARG A 29 3.63 8.25 -5.73
C ARG A 29 2.90 7.09 -5.09
N VAL A 30 3.33 6.66 -3.89
CA VAL A 30 2.63 5.62 -3.13
C VAL A 30 1.22 6.09 -2.74
N MET A 31 1.07 7.31 -2.23
CA MET A 31 -0.25 7.89 -1.93
C MET A 31 -1.13 7.98 -3.17
N HIS A 32 -0.58 8.42 -4.30
CA HIS A 32 -1.29 8.43 -5.58
C HIS A 32 -1.76 7.04 -6.01
N MET A 33 -0.89 6.04 -5.91
CA MET A 33 -1.22 4.65 -6.20
C MET A 33 -2.42 4.17 -5.37
N TYR A 34 -2.43 4.45 -4.05
CA TYR A 34 -3.54 4.11 -3.18
C TYR A 34 -4.84 4.81 -3.56
N MET A 35 -4.78 6.13 -3.81
CA MET A 35 -5.95 6.90 -4.22
C MET A 35 -6.55 6.40 -5.56
N HIS A 36 -5.70 6.05 -6.51
CA HIS A 36 -6.18 5.51 -7.79
C HIS A 36 -6.78 4.12 -7.65
N ARG A 37 -6.16 3.25 -6.83
CA ARG A 37 -6.59 1.87 -6.65
C ARG A 37 -7.88 1.74 -5.84
N TYR A 38 -7.96 2.46 -4.73
CA TYR A 38 -9.03 2.30 -3.73
C TYR A 38 -9.99 3.49 -3.68
N GLY A 39 -9.67 4.59 -4.34
CA GLY A 39 -10.39 5.84 -4.24
C GLY A 39 -10.02 6.62 -2.98
N SER A 40 -10.87 7.58 -2.61
CA SER A 40 -10.67 8.36 -1.38
C SER A 40 -11.05 7.51 -0.18
N ILE A 41 -10.05 7.00 0.54
CA ILE A 41 -10.21 6.30 1.82
C ILE A 41 -9.66 7.16 2.96
N PRO A 42 -10.24 7.09 4.16
CA PRO A 42 -9.68 7.78 5.31
C PRO A 42 -8.25 7.32 5.60
N LEU A 43 -7.35 8.25 5.94
CA LEU A 43 -5.96 7.92 6.28
C LEU A 43 -5.86 6.89 7.40
N GLY A 44 -6.74 6.99 8.41
CA GLY A 44 -6.82 6.00 9.49
C GLY A 44 -7.17 4.60 9.01
N GLN A 45 -8.03 4.47 7.99
CA GLN A 45 -8.33 3.17 7.38
C GLN A 45 -7.08 2.60 6.68
N MET A 46 -6.39 3.42 5.90
CA MET A 46 -5.15 3.00 5.23
C MET A 46 -4.09 2.55 6.24
N LEU A 47 -3.95 3.30 7.36
CA LEU A 47 -3.01 2.94 8.42
C LEU A 47 -3.34 1.57 9.04
N VAL A 48 -4.63 1.29 9.32
CA VAL A 48 -5.07 -0.01 9.85
C VAL A 48 -4.81 -1.14 8.85
N GLU A 49 -5.08 -0.91 7.57
CA GLU A 49 -4.81 -1.90 6.51
C GLU A 49 -3.33 -2.23 6.42
N LEU A 50 -2.47 -1.21 6.35
CA LEU A 50 -1.02 -1.39 6.29
C LEU A 50 -0.48 -2.08 7.54
N THR A 51 -0.93 -1.68 8.73
CA THR A 51 -0.52 -2.30 9.99
C THR A 51 -0.92 -3.79 10.03
N THR A 52 -2.13 -4.09 9.58
CA THR A 52 -2.61 -5.49 9.49
C THR A 52 -1.74 -6.31 8.53
N ILE A 53 -1.40 -5.76 7.37
CA ILE A 53 -0.54 -6.40 6.39
C ILE A 53 0.86 -6.65 6.97
N VAL A 54 1.49 -5.62 7.53
CA VAL A 54 2.85 -5.71 8.09
C VAL A 54 2.92 -6.76 9.18
N LEU A 55 1.97 -6.77 10.13
CA LEU A 55 1.98 -7.73 11.24
C LEU A 55 1.72 -9.17 10.76
N ASN A 56 0.88 -9.37 9.72
CA ASN A 56 0.72 -10.68 9.09
C ASN A 56 2.02 -11.16 8.43
N GLU A 57 2.76 -10.26 7.76
CA GLU A 57 4.05 -10.58 7.14
C GLU A 57 5.12 -10.99 8.15
N LEU A 58 5.09 -10.36 9.33
CA LEU A 58 5.98 -10.70 10.44
C LEU A 58 5.56 -11.99 11.16
N GLY A 59 4.53 -12.69 10.66
CA GLY A 59 4.02 -13.93 11.27
C GLY A 59 3.24 -13.70 12.58
N ARG A 60 2.86 -12.45 12.86
CA ARG A 60 2.12 -12.04 14.06
C ARG A 60 0.79 -11.37 13.68
N PRO A 61 -0.22 -12.11 13.19
CA PRO A 61 -1.52 -11.53 12.86
C PRO A 61 -2.09 -10.77 14.07
N PRO A 62 -2.52 -9.47 13.86
CA PRO A 62 -2.94 -8.62 14.97
C PRO A 62 -4.33 -8.97 15.48
N THR A 63 -4.58 -8.60 16.74
CA THR A 63 -5.92 -8.46 17.31
C THR A 63 -6.39 -7.01 17.17
N VAL A 64 -7.68 -6.75 17.46
CA VAL A 64 -8.22 -5.38 17.55
C VAL A 64 -7.44 -4.53 18.55
N THR A 65 -7.03 -5.12 19.70
CA THR A 65 -6.25 -4.44 20.73
C THR A 65 -4.87 -4.05 20.20
N ASP A 66 -4.16 -4.99 19.55
CA ASP A 66 -2.86 -4.68 18.93
C ASP A 66 -2.97 -3.52 17.94
N LEU A 67 -4.03 -3.46 17.13
CA LEU A 67 -4.25 -2.36 16.20
C LEU A 67 -4.55 -1.03 16.90
N CYS A 68 -5.30 -1.02 18.01
CA CYS A 68 -5.50 0.19 18.81
C CYS A 68 -4.18 0.71 19.36
N GLU A 69 -3.36 -0.16 19.92
CA GLU A 69 -2.08 0.20 20.54
C GLU A 69 -1.05 0.68 19.50
N THR A 70 -1.00 0.03 18.34
CA THR A 70 -0.01 0.37 17.29
C THR A 70 -0.40 1.60 16.47
N THR A 71 -1.69 1.86 16.28
CA THR A 71 -2.15 2.99 15.44
C THR A 71 -2.57 4.21 16.24
N GLY A 72 -2.82 4.08 17.55
CA GLY A 72 -3.36 5.13 18.39
C GLY A 72 -4.82 5.48 18.10
N LEU A 73 -5.50 4.71 17.25
CA LEU A 73 -6.89 4.99 16.86
C LEU A 73 -7.89 4.41 17.87
N PRO A 74 -9.04 5.08 18.08
CA PRO A 74 -10.11 4.57 18.93
C PRO A 74 -10.63 3.21 18.45
N LYS A 75 -10.99 2.32 19.39
CA LYS A 75 -11.51 0.98 19.11
C LYS A 75 -12.72 1.00 18.15
N SER A 76 -13.59 1.99 18.27
CA SER A 76 -14.76 2.16 17.38
C SER A 76 -14.36 2.39 15.91
N SER A 77 -13.30 3.17 15.68
CA SER A 77 -12.74 3.39 14.33
C SER A 77 -12.11 2.11 13.79
N ILE A 78 -11.28 1.44 14.60
CA ILE A 78 -10.66 0.15 14.24
C ILE A 78 -11.73 -0.86 13.85
N SER A 79 -12.74 -1.07 14.70
CA SER A 79 -13.81 -2.05 14.42
C SER A 79 -14.53 -1.75 13.10
N ARG A 80 -14.81 -0.47 12.80
CA ARG A 80 -15.42 -0.05 11.54
C ARG A 80 -14.52 -0.36 10.33
N TYR A 81 -13.22 -0.08 10.44
CA TYR A 81 -12.27 -0.33 9.35
C TYR A 81 -12.06 -1.83 9.10
N ILE A 82 -11.97 -2.63 10.18
CA ILE A 82 -11.91 -4.10 10.09
C ILE A 82 -13.18 -4.65 9.44
N SER A 83 -14.36 -4.19 9.85
CA SER A 83 -15.63 -4.61 9.24
C SER A 83 -15.66 -4.30 7.73
N ALA A 84 -15.11 -3.16 7.31
CA ALA A 84 -14.98 -2.83 5.90
C ALA A 84 -14.01 -3.79 5.16
N GLN A 85 -12.88 -4.15 5.76
CA GLN A 85 -11.93 -5.10 5.19
C GLN A 85 -12.54 -6.52 5.10
N MET A 86 -13.27 -6.96 6.13
CA MET A 86 -13.95 -8.25 6.16
C MET A 86 -15.05 -8.31 5.09
N SER A 87 -15.84 -7.24 4.93
CA SER A 87 -16.88 -7.15 3.89
C SER A 87 -16.30 -7.20 2.46
N GLN A 88 -15.06 -6.76 2.30
CA GLN A 88 -14.30 -6.85 1.05
C GLN A 88 -13.55 -8.19 0.92
N GLN A 89 -13.65 -9.07 1.90
CA GLN A 89 -12.95 -10.36 1.95
C GLN A 89 -11.42 -10.20 1.91
N MET A 90 -10.88 -9.14 2.47
CA MET A 90 -9.43 -8.92 2.55
C MET A 90 -8.82 -9.59 3.78
N VAL A 91 -9.55 -9.58 4.88
CA VAL A 91 -9.18 -10.22 6.15
C VAL A 91 -10.31 -11.09 6.68
N GLU A 92 -9.96 -12.04 7.51
CA GLU A 92 -10.87 -12.88 8.29
C GLU A 92 -10.39 -12.99 9.74
N GLU A 93 -11.32 -13.28 10.65
CA GLU A 93 -11.00 -13.52 12.06
C GLU A 93 -10.73 -15.00 12.29
N LEU A 94 -9.57 -15.32 12.88
CA LEU A 94 -9.27 -16.65 13.39
C LEU A 94 -9.20 -16.62 14.91
N ILE A 95 -9.82 -17.63 15.54
CA ILE A 95 -9.70 -17.85 16.99
C ILE A 95 -8.29 -18.32 17.30
N ASP A 96 -7.60 -17.68 18.26
CA ASP A 96 -6.30 -18.13 18.73
C ASP A 96 -6.46 -19.52 19.40
N PRO A 97 -5.74 -20.55 18.94
CA PRO A 97 -5.83 -21.89 19.53
C PRO A 97 -5.43 -21.93 21.01
N ASN A 98 -4.58 -20.99 21.44
CA ASN A 98 -4.09 -20.90 22.83
C ASN A 98 -4.98 -20.04 23.74
N ASP A 99 -5.79 -19.16 23.15
CA ASP A 99 -6.73 -18.30 23.89
C ASP A 99 -7.98 -18.02 23.04
N ARG A 100 -9.04 -18.77 23.30
CA ARG A 100 -10.32 -18.67 22.58
C ARG A 100 -11.00 -17.29 22.67
N ARG A 101 -10.55 -16.42 23.57
CA ARG A 101 -11.04 -15.03 23.68
C ARG A 101 -10.35 -14.09 22.70
N ARG A 102 -9.18 -14.50 22.18
CA ARG A 102 -8.40 -13.70 21.25
C ARG A 102 -8.77 -14.06 19.82
N ARG A 103 -9.12 -13.05 19.05
CA ARG A 103 -9.40 -13.16 17.61
C ARG A 103 -8.28 -12.46 16.85
N LYS A 104 -7.58 -13.21 16.04
CA LYS A 104 -6.51 -12.72 15.17
C LYS A 104 -7.05 -12.39 13.79
N LEU A 105 -6.61 -11.29 13.23
CA LEU A 105 -6.99 -10.84 11.89
C LEU A 105 -5.94 -11.34 10.89
N VAL A 106 -6.34 -12.30 10.06
CA VAL A 106 -5.46 -12.89 9.04
C VAL A 106 -5.88 -12.46 7.65
N LEU A 107 -4.89 -12.34 6.76
CA LEU A 107 -5.16 -12.07 5.35
C LEU A 107 -5.78 -13.30 4.70
N THR A 108 -6.90 -13.11 4.01
CA THR A 108 -7.49 -14.13 3.13
C THR A 108 -6.61 -14.36 1.89
N GLU A 109 -6.96 -15.31 1.04
CA GLU A 109 -6.29 -15.48 -0.26
C GLU A 109 -6.38 -14.20 -1.12
N LYS A 110 -7.55 -13.57 -1.16
CA LYS A 110 -7.75 -12.28 -1.84
C LYS A 110 -6.91 -11.17 -1.22
N GLY A 111 -6.84 -11.09 0.11
CA GLY A 111 -5.99 -10.13 0.81
C GLY A 111 -4.51 -10.32 0.50
N ARG A 112 -4.04 -11.57 0.43
CA ARG A 112 -2.66 -11.91 0.04
C ARG A 112 -2.37 -11.54 -1.42
N ALA A 113 -3.31 -11.77 -2.33
CA ALA A 113 -3.15 -11.38 -3.72
C ALA A 113 -3.07 -9.86 -3.88
N GLU A 114 -3.94 -9.12 -3.18
CA GLU A 114 -3.92 -7.65 -3.20
C GLU A 114 -2.61 -7.09 -2.60
N ARG A 115 -2.16 -7.65 -1.50
CA ARG A 115 -0.85 -7.31 -0.92
C ARG A 115 0.31 -7.57 -1.91
N ALA A 116 0.29 -8.69 -2.61
CA ALA A 116 1.33 -9.00 -3.61
C ALA A 116 1.34 -7.96 -4.73
N TRP A 117 0.16 -7.50 -5.16
CA TRP A 117 0.01 -6.40 -6.11
C TRP A 117 0.59 -5.10 -5.55
N GLN A 118 0.24 -4.70 -4.32
CA GLN A 118 0.77 -3.50 -3.67
C GLN A 118 2.29 -3.49 -3.61
N ILE A 119 2.90 -4.59 -3.16
CA ILE A 119 4.36 -4.71 -3.09
C ILE A 119 4.99 -4.57 -4.47
N LYS A 120 4.40 -5.17 -5.49
CA LYS A 120 4.88 -5.06 -6.87
C LYS A 120 4.85 -3.59 -7.37
N GLU A 121 3.78 -2.87 -7.10
CA GLU A 121 3.66 -1.46 -7.52
C GLU A 121 4.57 -0.53 -6.71
N ILE A 122 4.66 -0.70 -5.39
CA ILE A 122 5.61 0.06 -4.55
C ILE A 122 7.05 -0.16 -5.03
N ARG A 123 7.41 -1.39 -5.37
CA ARG A 123 8.73 -1.72 -5.91
C ARG A 123 9.04 -0.96 -7.21
N LYS A 124 8.10 -0.90 -8.15
CA LYS A 124 8.24 -0.09 -9.39
C LYS A 124 8.43 1.40 -9.08
N ILE A 125 7.73 1.92 -8.07
CA ILE A 125 7.86 3.31 -7.65
C ILE A 125 9.27 3.58 -7.12
N ILE A 126 9.81 2.67 -6.29
CA ILE A 126 11.17 2.78 -5.75
C ILE A 126 12.23 2.68 -6.87
N GLU A 127 12.08 1.73 -7.79
CA GLU A 127 12.98 1.58 -8.94
C GLU A 127 13.00 2.84 -9.80
N ALA A 128 11.83 3.40 -10.12
CA ALA A 128 11.71 4.63 -10.89
C ALA A 128 12.31 5.85 -10.17
N ALA A 129 12.20 5.93 -8.84
CA ALA A 129 12.81 6.98 -8.05
C ALA A 129 14.35 6.84 -8.04
N CYS A 130 14.87 5.61 -7.97
CA CYS A 130 16.30 5.35 -8.07
C CYS A 130 16.86 5.77 -9.43
N GLU A 131 16.17 5.43 -10.51
CA GLU A 131 16.55 5.81 -11.87
C GLU A 131 16.53 7.34 -12.05
N TRP A 132 15.51 8.00 -11.51
CA TRP A 132 15.39 9.46 -11.51
C TRP A 132 16.56 10.13 -10.77
N ASP A 133 16.92 9.65 -9.57
CA ASP A 133 18.06 10.17 -8.78
C ASP A 133 19.37 10.02 -9.55
N ARG A 134 19.61 8.87 -10.14
CA ARG A 134 20.84 8.63 -10.92
C ARG A 134 20.93 9.58 -12.13
N ALA A 135 19.82 9.75 -12.83
CA ALA A 135 19.76 10.68 -13.97
C ALA A 135 19.98 12.14 -13.54
N ARG A 136 19.42 12.54 -12.39
CA ARG A 136 19.62 13.86 -11.80
C ARG A 136 21.09 14.11 -11.43
N ILE A 137 21.69 13.17 -10.71
CA ILE A 137 23.11 13.27 -10.30
C ILE A 137 24.03 13.36 -11.52
N ALA A 138 23.78 12.56 -12.58
CA ALA A 138 24.54 12.58 -13.81
C ALA A 138 24.44 13.93 -14.54
N ARG A 139 23.38 14.73 -14.33
CA ARG A 139 23.17 16.07 -14.91
C ARG A 139 23.69 17.20 -13.99
N GLY A 140 24.44 16.91 -12.94
CA GLY A 140 24.98 17.90 -12.01
C GLY A 140 24.09 18.21 -10.80
N GLY A 141 23.03 17.43 -10.58
CA GLY A 141 22.18 17.53 -9.38
C GLY A 141 21.04 18.56 -9.47
N GLU A 142 20.94 19.31 -10.55
CA GLU A 142 19.86 20.29 -10.74
C GLU A 142 18.51 19.62 -10.98
N ILE A 143 17.46 20.21 -10.39
CA ILE A 143 16.06 19.82 -10.58
C ILE A 143 15.40 20.89 -11.44
N ASP A 144 14.82 20.47 -12.58
CA ASP A 144 13.92 21.32 -13.37
C ASP A 144 12.48 21.14 -12.83
N PRO A 145 11.90 22.15 -12.15
CA PRO A 145 10.57 22.04 -11.57
C PRO A 145 9.48 21.79 -12.63
N ASP A 146 9.66 22.28 -13.84
CA ASP A 146 8.68 22.10 -14.93
C ASP A 146 8.74 20.68 -15.50
N GLU A 147 9.93 20.08 -15.58
CA GLU A 147 10.08 18.67 -15.96
C GLU A 147 9.41 17.76 -14.91
N GLU A 148 9.63 18.05 -13.64
CA GLU A 148 9.01 17.30 -12.54
C GLU A 148 7.49 17.45 -12.55
N LEU A 149 6.96 18.65 -12.73
CA LEU A 149 5.52 18.86 -12.86
C LEU A 149 4.93 18.07 -14.04
N ARG A 150 5.62 18.02 -15.18
CA ARG A 150 5.20 17.20 -16.33
C ARG A 150 5.23 15.70 -15.98
N ALA A 151 6.24 15.24 -15.26
CA ALA A 151 6.34 13.86 -14.80
C ALA A 151 5.20 13.49 -13.84
N MET A 152 4.88 14.35 -12.88
CA MET A 152 3.76 14.17 -11.96
C MET A 152 2.41 14.12 -12.69
N LYS A 153 2.19 14.97 -13.69
CA LYS A 153 0.98 14.93 -14.53
C LYS A 153 0.85 13.61 -15.30
N ARG A 154 1.96 13.06 -15.82
CA ARG A 154 1.96 11.75 -16.51
C ARG A 154 1.54 10.59 -15.61
N VAL A 155 1.90 10.60 -14.33
CA VAL A 155 1.45 9.58 -13.35
C VAL A 155 -0.08 9.53 -13.27
N ASN A 156 -0.73 10.68 -13.37
CA ASN A 156 -2.19 10.77 -13.30
C ASN A 156 -2.89 10.30 -14.59
N GLN A 157 -2.20 10.26 -15.72
CA GLN A 157 -2.74 9.85 -17.01
C GLN A 157 -2.80 8.32 -17.18
N ASN A 158 -1.96 7.57 -16.46
CA ASN A 158 -1.90 6.10 -16.48
C ASN A 158 -2.13 5.52 -15.08
N PRO A 159 -3.33 5.70 -14.50
CA PRO A 159 -3.61 5.20 -13.16
C PRO A 159 -3.67 3.67 -13.14
N PRO A 160 -3.28 3.03 -12.02
CA PRO A 160 -3.47 1.60 -11.85
C PRO A 160 -4.95 1.22 -11.87
N GLU A 161 -5.25 -0.02 -12.27
CA GLU A 161 -6.60 -0.54 -12.31
C GLU A 161 -7.28 -0.45 -10.94
N ARG A 162 -8.50 0.11 -10.91
CA ARG A 162 -9.29 0.24 -9.66
C ARG A 162 -9.81 -1.11 -9.20
N VAL A 163 -9.69 -1.38 -7.91
CA VAL A 163 -10.45 -2.47 -7.27
C VAL A 163 -11.93 -2.10 -7.30
N GLY A 164 -12.70 -2.85 -8.08
CA GLY A 164 -14.07 -2.46 -8.41
C GLY A 164 -14.97 -2.32 -7.20
N ARG A 165 -15.45 -1.12 -6.93
CA ARG A 165 -16.86 -0.94 -6.56
C ARG A 165 -17.66 -1.30 -7.80
N LYS A 166 -18.39 -2.43 -7.80
CA LYS A 166 -19.45 -2.65 -8.80
C LYS A 166 -20.32 -1.40 -8.80
N ARG A 167 -20.24 -0.60 -9.85
CA ARG A 167 -21.13 0.53 -10.08
C ARG A 167 -22.52 -0.06 -10.10
N LYS A 168 -23.33 0.17 -9.04
CA LYS A 168 -24.76 -0.09 -9.14
C LYS A 168 -25.22 0.71 -10.36
N LYS A 169 -25.55 0.03 -11.44
CA LYS A 169 -26.27 0.64 -12.55
C LYS A 169 -27.53 1.25 -11.92
N ARG A 170 -27.60 2.57 -11.87
CA ARG A 170 -28.87 3.27 -11.60
C ARG A 170 -29.84 2.75 -12.65
N GLY A 171 -30.90 2.09 -12.17
CA GLY A 171 -31.89 1.50 -13.03
C GLY A 171 -32.38 2.52 -14.06
N GLN A 172 -32.35 2.11 -15.31
CA GLN A 172 -33.25 2.63 -16.31
C GLN A 172 -34.64 2.20 -15.84
N THR A 173 -35.37 3.11 -15.21
CA THR A 173 -36.81 3.03 -15.12
C THR A 173 -37.34 3.45 -16.49
N ALA A 174 -37.92 2.47 -17.17
CA ALA A 174 -38.80 2.70 -18.29
C ALA A 174 -40.08 3.41 -17.83
#